data_4af93f445a8c42bcbe7efe59ed0de03c
#
_entry.id   4af93f445a8c42bcbe7efe59ed0de03c
#
_cell.length_a   1.000
_cell.length_b   1.000
_cell.length_c   1.000
_cell.angle_alpha   90.00
_cell.angle_beta   90.00
_cell.angle_gamma   90.00
#
_symmetry.space_group_name_H-M   'P 1'
#
loop_
_entity.id
_entity.type
_entity.pdbx_description
1 polymer ?
#
loop_
_entity_poly.entity_id
_entity_poly.type
_entity_poly.pdbx_seq_one_letter_code
_entity_poly.pdbx_strand_id
1 'polypeptide(L)'
;MTLKEEFIKLGYTEEDYEIIRNNYAVNQIKDETLIKKLKDNFAFLLKMGYTKEEVVKMTKSSPSIYGLSKENIKQKIKDMNTLGYTKEEVIKMTKSLPQIYSYSIENMKQKIEDMITLGYTKEEVIKMTKNSPSIYSYSIETIKQKIEDMITLGYTKEEVVKMTKGIPIIYSLSIENMKQKIEDIISLGYTKEEVIKMTKSLPSIYSLSIESIKQKIDGMIALGYTKEEVIKMTKTLPAIYGLSIENMRQKIEDIISLGYTKEEVIKMTKILPSIYGYSIENMRQKIEDIISLGYTKEEVIKMTKGLPT
;
A
#
# COMPACT_ATOMS: atom_id res chain seq x y z
N MET A 1 5.71 -41.42 17.60
CA MET A 1 5.44 -40.42 16.53
C MET A 1 6.73 -39.65 16.29
N THR A 2 7.23 -39.69 15.09
CA THR A 2 8.47 -39.02 14.71
C THR A 2 8.26 -37.51 14.64
N LEU A 3 9.34 -36.73 14.67
CA LEU A 3 9.26 -35.26 14.51
C LEU A 3 8.56 -34.88 13.19
N LYS A 4 8.87 -35.59 12.09
CA LYS A 4 8.25 -35.38 10.78
C LYS A 4 6.73 -35.60 10.81
N GLU A 5 6.28 -36.72 11.43
CA GLU A 5 4.85 -36.99 11.57
C GLU A 5 4.10 -35.94 12.36
N GLU A 6 4.73 -35.32 13.38
CA GLU A 6 4.12 -34.23 14.14
C GLU A 6 3.97 -32.96 13.31
N PHE A 7 4.94 -32.63 12.46
CA PHE A 7 4.81 -31.51 11.51
C PHE A 7 3.66 -31.74 10.53
N ILE A 8 3.59 -32.90 9.90
CA ILE A 8 2.52 -33.26 8.95
C ILE A 8 1.14 -33.17 9.61
N LYS A 9 0.99 -33.70 10.85
CA LYS A 9 -0.26 -33.60 11.61
C LYS A 9 -0.71 -32.15 11.86
N LEU A 10 0.23 -31.25 12.06
CA LEU A 10 -0.05 -29.82 12.24
C LEU A 10 -0.30 -29.07 10.93
N GLY A 11 -0.17 -29.75 9.76
CA GLY A 11 -0.51 -29.19 8.46
C GLY A 11 0.67 -28.66 7.67
N TYR A 12 1.90 -29.00 8.04
CA TYR A 12 3.09 -28.77 7.24
C TYR A 12 3.21 -29.82 6.14
N THR A 13 3.83 -29.44 5.03
CA THR A 13 4.27 -30.42 4.01
C THR A 13 5.61 -31.04 4.40
N GLU A 14 6.02 -32.11 3.69
CA GLU A 14 7.36 -32.65 3.85
C GLU A 14 8.45 -31.62 3.51
N GLU A 15 8.23 -30.84 2.46
CA GLU A 15 9.14 -29.73 2.07
C GLU A 15 9.25 -28.70 3.19
N ASP A 16 8.12 -28.31 3.80
CA ASP A 16 8.12 -27.38 4.93
C ASP A 16 8.93 -27.91 6.13
N TYR A 17 8.78 -29.21 6.42
CA TYR A 17 9.56 -29.88 7.46
C TYR A 17 11.06 -29.79 7.18
N GLU A 18 11.51 -30.10 5.97
CA GLU A 18 12.93 -30.03 5.58
C GLU A 18 13.47 -28.59 5.68
N ILE A 19 12.71 -27.59 5.21
CA ILE A 19 13.07 -26.18 5.34
C ILE A 19 13.27 -25.79 6.81
N ILE A 20 12.31 -26.13 7.66
CA ILE A 20 12.34 -25.77 9.09
C ILE A 20 13.45 -26.53 9.81
N ARG A 21 13.59 -27.84 9.58
CA ARG A 21 14.59 -28.69 10.26
C ARG A 21 16.02 -28.30 9.92
N ASN A 22 16.27 -27.88 8.68
CA ASN A 22 17.59 -27.44 8.24
C ASN A 22 17.91 -25.98 8.63
N ASN A 23 16.99 -25.26 9.21
CA ASN A 23 17.25 -23.88 9.65
C ASN A 23 18.21 -23.86 10.84
N TYR A 24 19.22 -22.97 10.78
CA TYR A 24 20.26 -22.86 11.83
C TYR A 24 19.69 -22.70 13.25
N ALA A 25 18.60 -21.98 13.44
CA ALA A 25 17.98 -21.77 14.75
C ALA A 25 17.25 -23.03 15.28
N VAL A 26 17.01 -24.03 14.44
CA VAL A 26 16.20 -25.22 14.76
C VAL A 26 17.02 -26.51 14.70
N ASN A 27 18.00 -26.59 13.79
CA ASN A 27 18.78 -27.83 13.54
C ASN A 27 19.57 -28.34 14.75
N GLN A 28 19.93 -27.44 15.68
CA GLN A 28 20.63 -27.78 16.92
C GLN A 28 19.69 -28.27 18.03
N ILE A 29 18.37 -28.17 17.84
CA ILE A 29 17.38 -28.58 18.86
C ILE A 29 17.14 -30.10 18.74
N LYS A 30 17.25 -30.82 19.86
CA LYS A 30 16.90 -32.24 19.91
C LYS A 30 15.45 -32.45 19.55
N ASP A 31 15.13 -33.54 18.82
CA ASP A 31 13.79 -33.81 18.29
C ASP A 31 12.70 -33.81 19.37
N GLU A 32 12.93 -34.44 20.52
CA GLU A 32 11.96 -34.44 21.63
C GLU A 32 11.64 -33.04 22.13
N THR A 33 12.66 -32.19 22.25
CA THR A 33 12.51 -30.80 22.66
C THR A 33 11.78 -29.99 21.59
N LEU A 34 12.10 -30.22 20.32
CA LEU A 34 11.47 -29.56 19.20
C LEU A 34 9.99 -29.94 19.05
N ILE A 35 9.65 -31.23 19.22
CA ILE A 35 8.25 -31.70 19.25
C ILE A 35 7.45 -30.94 20.32
N LYS A 36 8.01 -30.83 21.53
CA LYS A 36 7.35 -30.09 22.62
C LYS A 36 7.15 -28.63 22.27
N LYS A 37 8.20 -27.94 21.80
CA LYS A 37 8.14 -26.53 21.39
C LYS A 37 7.19 -26.31 20.24
N LEU A 38 7.19 -27.20 19.24
CA LEU A 38 6.28 -27.18 18.10
C LEU A 38 4.82 -27.17 18.57
N LYS A 39 4.43 -28.19 19.37
CA LYS A 39 3.06 -28.28 19.90
C LYS A 39 2.68 -27.09 20.77
N ASP A 40 3.55 -26.72 21.67
CA ASP A 40 3.33 -25.67 22.64
C ASP A 40 3.20 -24.29 21.97
N ASN A 41 4.10 -23.95 21.06
CA ASN A 41 4.07 -22.67 20.37
C ASN A 41 2.93 -22.62 19.33
N PHE A 42 2.67 -23.74 18.64
CA PHE A 42 1.55 -23.82 17.70
C PHE A 42 0.21 -23.56 18.40
N ALA A 43 -0.07 -24.32 19.48
CA ALA A 43 -1.29 -24.15 20.26
C ALA A 43 -1.40 -22.75 20.88
N PHE A 44 -0.27 -22.19 21.32
CA PHE A 44 -0.24 -20.84 21.89
C PHE A 44 -0.53 -19.77 20.84
N LEU A 45 0.03 -19.85 19.64
CA LEU A 45 -0.22 -18.92 18.55
C LEU A 45 -1.69 -18.97 18.09
N LEU A 46 -2.29 -20.17 17.98
CA LEU A 46 -3.73 -20.31 17.72
C LEU A 46 -4.57 -19.59 18.80
N LYS A 47 -4.24 -19.77 20.08
CA LYS A 47 -4.92 -19.09 21.21
C LYS A 47 -4.75 -17.56 21.15
N MET A 48 -3.68 -17.08 20.53
CA MET A 48 -3.46 -15.65 20.33
C MET A 48 -4.31 -15.04 19.21
N GLY A 49 -4.92 -15.84 18.34
CA GLY A 49 -5.78 -15.38 17.24
C GLY A 49 -5.18 -15.55 15.84
N TYR A 50 -4.11 -16.38 15.69
CA TYR A 50 -3.65 -16.79 14.37
C TYR A 50 -4.47 -17.99 13.88
N THR A 51 -4.66 -18.11 12.58
CA THR A 51 -5.20 -19.35 12.00
C THR A 51 -4.09 -20.40 11.87
N LYS A 52 -4.48 -21.65 11.62
CA LYS A 52 -3.53 -22.74 11.40
C LYS A 52 -2.60 -22.44 10.22
N GLU A 53 -3.17 -21.98 9.12
CA GLU A 53 -2.46 -21.61 7.89
C GLU A 53 -1.47 -20.47 8.13
N GLU A 54 -1.88 -19.48 8.93
CA GLU A 54 -1.01 -18.35 9.29
C GLU A 54 0.18 -18.81 10.14
N VAL A 55 -0.04 -19.71 11.11
CA VAL A 55 1.06 -20.27 11.92
C VAL A 55 2.04 -21.06 11.05
N VAL A 56 1.54 -21.91 10.16
CA VAL A 56 2.37 -22.69 9.22
C VAL A 56 3.20 -21.73 8.34
N LYS A 57 2.56 -20.73 7.74
CA LYS A 57 3.23 -19.74 6.88
C LYS A 57 4.31 -18.95 7.64
N MET A 58 3.99 -18.48 8.85
CA MET A 58 4.90 -17.70 9.69
C MET A 58 6.15 -18.49 10.06
N THR A 59 5.95 -19.71 10.52
CA THR A 59 7.04 -20.56 11.04
C THR A 59 7.87 -21.18 9.92
N LYS A 60 7.32 -21.34 8.72
CA LYS A 60 8.07 -21.65 7.51
C LYS A 60 8.98 -20.49 7.11
N SER A 61 8.47 -19.25 7.12
CA SER A 61 9.26 -18.07 6.75
C SER A 61 10.26 -17.65 7.85
N SER A 62 9.98 -17.97 9.11
CA SER A 62 10.85 -17.67 10.27
C SER A 62 10.88 -18.82 11.27
N PRO A 63 11.61 -19.91 10.98
CA PRO A 63 11.71 -21.08 11.87
C PRO A 63 12.26 -20.75 13.26
N SER A 64 12.99 -19.64 13.42
CA SER A 64 13.51 -19.16 14.69
C SER A 64 12.42 -18.95 15.77
N ILE A 65 11.15 -18.81 15.38
CA ILE A 65 10.01 -18.75 16.31
C ILE A 65 9.95 -19.97 17.19
N TYR A 66 10.34 -21.16 16.71
CA TYR A 66 10.41 -22.38 17.51
C TYR A 66 11.56 -22.36 18.53
N GLY A 67 12.53 -21.47 18.37
CA GLY A 67 13.54 -21.19 19.39
C GLY A 67 13.01 -20.38 20.58
N LEU A 68 11.93 -19.63 20.40
CA LEU A 68 11.35 -18.76 21.43
C LEU A 68 10.49 -19.54 22.41
N SER A 69 10.40 -19.07 23.68
CA SER A 69 9.41 -19.53 24.63
C SER A 69 8.10 -18.75 24.48
N LYS A 70 6.99 -19.32 24.98
CA LYS A 70 5.70 -18.61 25.06
C LYS A 70 5.81 -17.32 25.85
N GLU A 71 6.63 -17.33 26.90
CA GLU A 71 6.90 -16.19 27.78
C GLU A 71 7.59 -15.08 26.99
N ASN A 72 8.58 -15.41 26.16
CA ASN A 72 9.27 -14.45 25.28
C ASN A 72 8.32 -13.82 24.27
N ILE A 73 7.42 -14.61 23.64
CA ILE A 73 6.42 -14.10 22.72
C ILE A 73 5.43 -13.14 23.45
N LYS A 74 4.95 -13.52 24.65
CA LYS A 74 4.08 -12.66 25.46
C LYS A 74 4.78 -11.39 25.86
N GLN A 75 6.05 -11.49 26.30
CA GLN A 75 6.82 -10.34 26.71
C GLN A 75 7.02 -9.37 25.54
N LYS A 76 7.38 -9.88 24.35
CA LYS A 76 7.50 -9.07 23.15
C LYS A 76 6.25 -8.25 22.86
N ILE A 77 5.05 -8.86 22.99
CA ILE A 77 3.79 -8.13 22.78
C ILE A 77 3.63 -7.03 23.83
N LYS A 78 3.92 -7.31 25.11
CA LYS A 78 3.85 -6.29 26.17
C LYS A 78 4.83 -5.14 25.91
N ASP A 79 6.05 -5.46 25.49
CA ASP A 79 7.06 -4.46 25.19
C ASP A 79 6.64 -3.60 23.99
N MET A 80 6.09 -4.19 22.94
CA MET A 80 5.56 -3.46 21.80
C MET A 80 4.35 -2.59 22.19
N ASN A 81 3.53 -3.03 23.15
CA ASN A 81 2.46 -2.18 23.68
C ASN A 81 3.01 -0.90 24.33
N THR A 82 4.17 -0.96 24.98
CA THR A 82 4.82 0.26 25.55
C THR A 82 5.30 1.24 24.48
N LEU A 83 5.55 0.75 23.26
CA LEU A 83 5.89 1.59 22.11
C LEU A 83 4.65 2.26 21.49
N GLY A 84 3.43 1.73 21.74
CA GLY A 84 2.18 2.27 21.23
C GLY A 84 1.41 1.34 20.27
N TYR A 85 1.77 0.04 20.20
CA TYR A 85 1.01 -0.94 19.42
C TYR A 85 -0.03 -1.65 20.28
N THR A 86 -1.18 -1.99 19.72
CA THR A 86 -2.10 -2.93 20.37
C THR A 86 -1.68 -4.38 20.10
N LYS A 87 -2.21 -5.31 20.86
CA LYS A 87 -1.97 -6.74 20.64
C LYS A 87 -2.38 -7.18 19.24
N GLU A 88 -3.52 -6.73 18.76
CA GLU A 88 -4.08 -7.04 17.45
C GLU A 88 -3.16 -6.51 16.33
N GLU A 89 -2.60 -5.31 16.53
CA GLU A 89 -1.64 -4.73 15.60
C GLU A 89 -0.34 -5.53 15.54
N VAL A 90 0.20 -5.95 16.71
CA VAL A 90 1.39 -6.82 16.75
C VAL A 90 1.13 -8.14 16.02
N ILE A 91 -0.03 -8.77 16.24
CA ILE A 91 -0.44 -9.98 15.54
C ILE A 91 -0.50 -9.75 14.02
N LYS A 92 -1.10 -8.64 13.58
CA LYS A 92 -1.15 -8.30 12.16
C LYS A 92 0.25 -8.07 11.56
N MET A 93 1.12 -7.36 12.26
CA MET A 93 2.50 -7.10 11.84
C MET A 93 3.29 -8.41 11.70
N THR A 94 3.18 -9.30 12.67
CA THR A 94 3.92 -10.58 12.68
C THR A 94 3.41 -11.59 11.66
N LYS A 95 2.18 -11.48 11.17
CA LYS A 95 1.70 -12.26 10.01
C LYS A 95 2.48 -11.93 8.73
N SER A 96 2.90 -10.68 8.56
CA SER A 96 3.67 -10.22 7.40
C SER A 96 5.19 -10.25 7.64
N LEU A 97 5.64 -10.02 8.86
CA LEU A 97 7.05 -10.04 9.26
C LEU A 97 7.23 -10.79 10.59
N PRO A 98 7.26 -12.12 10.59
CA PRO A 98 7.39 -12.94 11.81
C PRO A 98 8.66 -12.65 12.63
N GLN A 99 9.73 -12.19 11.97
CA GLN A 99 11.00 -11.81 12.59
C GLN A 99 10.86 -10.70 13.64
N ILE A 100 9.74 -9.98 13.69
CA ILE A 100 9.44 -8.99 14.74
C ILE A 100 9.59 -9.62 16.14
N TYR A 101 9.22 -10.89 16.30
CA TYR A 101 9.37 -11.58 17.57
C TYR A 101 10.83 -11.70 18.04
N SER A 102 11.79 -11.65 17.10
CA SER A 102 13.23 -11.77 17.36
C SER A 102 13.95 -10.43 17.46
N TYR A 103 13.33 -9.32 17.05
CA TYR A 103 13.96 -7.99 17.18
C TYR A 103 14.05 -7.56 18.64
N SER A 104 15.12 -6.87 19.03
CA SER A 104 15.17 -6.28 20.37
C SER A 104 14.22 -5.09 20.47
N ILE A 105 13.61 -4.89 21.61
CA ILE A 105 12.71 -3.76 21.84
C ILE A 105 13.49 -2.43 21.86
N GLU A 106 14.71 -2.47 22.33
CA GLU A 106 15.63 -1.35 22.33
C GLU A 106 15.94 -0.88 20.92
N ASN A 107 16.24 -1.82 19.99
CA ASN A 107 16.48 -1.49 18.59
C ASN A 107 15.22 -0.93 17.91
N MET A 108 14.03 -1.46 18.25
CA MET A 108 12.77 -0.93 17.73
C MET A 108 12.51 0.49 18.25
N LYS A 109 12.77 0.75 19.54
CA LYS A 109 12.66 2.06 20.15
C LYS A 109 13.64 3.05 19.51
N GLN A 110 14.91 2.65 19.37
CA GLN A 110 15.93 3.48 18.73
C GLN A 110 15.54 3.82 17.28
N LYS A 111 15.02 2.87 16.52
CA LYS A 111 14.51 3.12 15.16
C LYS A 111 13.41 4.18 15.14
N ILE A 112 12.48 4.14 16.08
CA ILE A 112 11.43 5.16 16.20
C ILE A 112 12.05 6.52 16.49
N GLU A 113 12.99 6.60 17.44
CA GLU A 113 13.69 7.84 17.81
C GLU A 113 14.50 8.40 16.63
N ASP A 114 15.23 7.55 15.92
CA ASP A 114 15.99 7.93 14.73
C ASP A 114 15.08 8.50 13.64
N MET A 115 13.93 7.87 13.37
CA MET A 115 12.98 8.37 12.39
C MET A 115 12.37 9.73 12.80
N ILE A 116 12.16 9.95 14.11
CA ILE A 116 11.74 11.27 14.62
C ILE A 116 12.76 12.35 14.26
N THR A 117 14.06 12.06 14.35
CA THR A 117 15.11 13.02 13.94
C THR A 117 15.10 13.34 12.45
N LEU A 118 14.51 12.45 11.63
CA LEU A 118 14.34 12.67 10.18
C LEU A 118 13.12 13.53 9.83
N GLY A 119 12.24 13.84 10.82
CA GLY A 119 11.07 14.70 10.63
C GLY A 119 9.72 13.97 10.71
N TYR A 120 9.69 12.73 11.21
CA TYR A 120 8.44 12.01 11.51
C TYR A 120 8.00 12.28 12.94
N THR A 121 6.69 12.21 13.22
CA THR A 121 6.23 12.09 14.62
C THR A 121 6.24 10.62 15.06
N LYS A 122 6.20 10.38 16.36
CA LYS A 122 6.10 9.01 16.88
C LYS A 122 4.87 8.29 16.33
N GLU A 123 3.74 8.96 16.32
CA GLU A 123 2.46 8.40 15.82
C GLU A 123 2.54 8.02 14.35
N GLU A 124 3.24 8.84 13.55
CA GLU A 124 3.47 8.56 12.14
C GLU A 124 4.34 7.32 11.95
N VAL A 125 5.45 7.20 12.70
CA VAL A 125 6.32 6.02 12.65
C VAL A 125 5.54 4.76 13.06
N ILE A 126 4.76 4.82 14.13
CA ILE A 126 3.92 3.70 14.59
C ILE A 126 2.92 3.32 13.48
N LYS A 127 2.25 4.29 12.86
CA LYS A 127 1.32 4.03 11.73
C LYS A 127 2.02 3.42 10.52
N MET A 128 3.19 3.92 10.16
CA MET A 128 3.99 3.40 9.05
C MET A 128 4.41 1.96 9.30
N THR A 129 4.93 1.65 10.47
CA THR A 129 5.41 0.32 10.83
C THR A 129 4.29 -0.70 11.02
N LYS A 130 3.09 -0.29 11.44
CA LYS A 130 1.89 -1.16 11.41
C LYS A 130 1.53 -1.62 10.00
N ASN A 131 1.64 -0.72 9.02
CA ASN A 131 1.30 -1.01 7.63
C ASN A 131 2.44 -1.68 6.85
N SER A 132 3.69 -1.35 7.21
CA SER A 132 4.91 -1.86 6.59
C SER A 132 5.96 -2.22 7.65
N PRO A 133 5.79 -3.36 8.33
CA PRO A 133 6.71 -3.76 9.41
C PRO A 133 8.16 -3.92 8.95
N SER A 134 8.40 -4.13 7.65
CA SER A 134 9.74 -4.20 7.03
C SER A 134 10.59 -2.95 7.26
N ILE A 135 10.00 -1.82 7.66
CA ILE A 135 10.75 -0.61 8.06
C ILE A 135 11.76 -0.94 9.18
N TYR A 136 11.41 -1.87 10.08
CA TYR A 136 12.31 -2.30 11.14
C TYR A 136 13.54 -3.08 10.63
N SER A 137 13.48 -3.63 9.42
CA SER A 137 14.62 -4.34 8.80
C SER A 137 15.65 -3.41 8.18
N TYR A 138 15.29 -2.16 7.83
CA TYR A 138 16.22 -1.22 7.22
C TYR A 138 17.10 -0.57 8.29
N SER A 139 18.39 -0.35 7.99
CA SER A 139 19.24 0.50 8.84
C SER A 139 18.77 1.96 8.74
N ILE A 140 19.09 2.77 9.73
CA ILE A 140 18.77 4.21 9.64
C ILE A 140 19.58 4.89 8.54
N GLU A 141 20.78 4.42 8.28
CA GLU A 141 21.63 4.87 7.19
C GLU A 141 20.97 4.62 5.82
N THR A 142 20.37 3.42 5.64
CA THR A 142 19.60 3.09 4.42
C THR A 142 18.42 4.04 4.24
N ILE A 143 17.70 4.36 5.31
CA ILE A 143 16.57 5.31 5.27
C ILE A 143 17.05 6.72 4.93
N LYS A 144 18.15 7.20 5.56
CA LYS A 144 18.77 8.49 5.26
C LYS A 144 19.22 8.56 3.80
N GLN A 145 19.94 7.55 3.34
CA GLN A 145 20.42 7.50 1.96
C GLN A 145 19.26 7.56 0.96
N LYS A 146 18.17 6.84 1.23
CA LYS A 146 16.99 6.90 0.36
C LYS A 146 16.38 8.32 0.31
N ILE A 147 16.33 9.03 1.43
CA ILE A 147 15.87 10.43 1.47
C ILE A 147 16.79 11.30 0.61
N GLU A 148 18.10 11.18 0.77
CA GLU A 148 19.09 11.94 0.00
C GLU A 148 19.01 11.62 -1.50
N ASP A 149 18.90 10.35 -1.85
CA ASP A 149 18.72 9.92 -3.24
C ASP A 149 17.48 10.54 -3.89
N MET A 150 16.35 10.56 -3.14
CA MET A 150 15.12 11.18 -3.64
C MET A 150 15.27 12.71 -3.78
N ILE A 151 16.03 13.36 -2.91
CA ILE A 151 16.35 14.79 -3.06
C ILE A 151 17.11 15.02 -4.38
N THR A 152 18.04 14.14 -4.79
CA THR A 152 18.73 14.25 -6.09
C THR A 152 17.78 14.11 -7.29
N LEU A 153 16.62 13.43 -7.11
CA LEU A 153 15.60 13.33 -8.15
C LEU A 153 14.79 14.63 -8.31
N GLY A 154 14.81 15.52 -7.31
CA GLY A 154 14.10 16.80 -7.33
C GLY A 154 13.02 16.96 -6.27
N TYR A 155 12.99 16.10 -5.24
CA TYR A 155 12.12 16.26 -4.08
C TYR A 155 12.79 17.09 -2.98
N THR A 156 12.00 17.75 -2.14
CA THR A 156 12.53 18.25 -0.85
C THR A 156 12.48 17.15 0.21
N LYS A 157 13.22 17.31 1.29
CA LYS A 157 13.19 16.38 2.43
C LYS A 157 11.77 16.24 2.99
N GLU A 158 11.06 17.34 3.16
CA GLU A 158 9.68 17.39 3.67
C GLU A 158 8.72 16.62 2.75
N GLU A 159 8.91 16.73 1.44
CA GLU A 159 8.11 16.00 0.45
C GLU A 159 8.37 14.49 0.54
N VAL A 160 9.62 14.07 0.66
CA VAL A 160 9.97 12.65 0.83
C VAL A 160 9.35 12.11 2.12
N VAL A 161 9.49 12.82 3.24
CA VAL A 161 8.88 12.45 4.52
C VAL A 161 7.37 12.33 4.37
N LYS A 162 6.70 13.28 3.72
CA LYS A 162 5.25 13.23 3.47
C LYS A 162 4.84 12.04 2.61
N MET A 163 5.56 11.75 1.54
CA MET A 163 5.29 10.62 0.65
C MET A 163 5.42 9.28 1.37
N THR A 164 6.49 9.10 2.13
CA THR A 164 6.80 7.85 2.84
C THR A 164 5.87 7.60 4.03
N LYS A 165 5.30 8.64 4.66
CA LYS A 165 4.19 8.50 5.63
C LYS A 165 2.99 7.77 5.05
N GLY A 166 2.63 8.10 3.80
CA GLY A 166 1.50 7.48 3.10
C GLY A 166 1.83 6.12 2.51
N ILE A 167 3.02 5.97 1.94
CA ILE A 167 3.46 4.77 1.21
C ILE A 167 4.88 4.39 1.62
N PRO A 168 5.06 3.71 2.76
CA PRO A 168 6.37 3.34 3.26
C PRO A 168 7.17 2.39 2.36
N ILE A 169 6.49 1.68 1.44
CA ILE A 169 7.13 0.79 0.46
C ILE A 169 8.15 1.52 -0.44
N ILE A 170 8.09 2.86 -0.50
CA ILE A 170 9.09 3.67 -1.22
C ILE A 170 10.52 3.36 -0.76
N TYR A 171 10.71 3.01 0.52
CA TYR A 171 12.03 2.63 1.05
C TYR A 171 12.60 1.35 0.43
N SER A 172 11.75 0.47 -0.11
CA SER A 172 12.19 -0.77 -0.78
C SER A 172 12.50 -0.59 -2.27
N LEU A 173 12.07 0.53 -2.88
CA LEU A 173 12.32 0.77 -4.30
C LEU A 173 13.78 1.19 -4.52
N SER A 174 14.44 0.67 -5.56
CA SER A 174 15.76 1.17 -5.93
C SER A 174 15.65 2.57 -6.54
N ILE A 175 16.69 3.38 -6.33
CA ILE A 175 16.72 4.74 -6.91
C ILE A 175 16.82 4.69 -8.44
N GLU A 176 17.50 3.67 -8.98
CA GLU A 176 17.63 3.42 -10.41
C GLU A 176 16.25 3.15 -11.03
N ASN A 177 15.42 2.31 -10.37
CA ASN A 177 14.06 2.03 -10.84
C ASN A 177 13.18 3.29 -10.76
N MET A 178 13.38 4.15 -9.75
CA MET A 178 12.65 5.41 -9.64
C MET A 178 13.08 6.39 -10.76
N LYS A 179 14.37 6.50 -11.06
CA LYS A 179 14.91 7.29 -12.20
C LYS A 179 14.32 6.80 -13.51
N GLN A 180 14.43 5.50 -13.77
CA GLN A 180 13.89 4.90 -14.98
C GLN A 180 12.40 5.17 -15.14
N LYS A 181 11.62 5.03 -14.06
CA LYS A 181 10.19 5.33 -14.08
C LYS A 181 9.91 6.80 -14.44
N ILE A 182 10.69 7.73 -13.92
CA ILE A 182 10.58 9.15 -14.28
C ILE A 182 10.86 9.34 -15.77
N GLU A 183 11.94 8.76 -16.30
CA GLU A 183 12.32 8.83 -17.70
C GLU A 183 11.27 8.21 -18.63
N ASP A 184 10.75 7.04 -18.24
CA ASP A 184 9.68 6.35 -18.97
C ASP A 184 8.41 7.23 -19.07
N ILE A 185 8.01 7.88 -17.98
CA ILE A 185 6.84 8.76 -17.99
C ILE A 185 7.11 10.03 -18.80
N ILE A 186 8.32 10.59 -18.73
CA ILE A 186 8.75 11.71 -19.60
C ILE A 186 8.60 11.33 -21.07
N SER A 187 8.99 10.12 -21.46
CA SER A 187 8.85 9.63 -22.85
C SER A 187 7.41 9.59 -23.37
N LEU A 188 6.43 9.59 -22.46
CA LEU A 188 5.01 9.65 -22.82
C LEU A 188 4.51 11.07 -23.11
N GLY A 189 5.32 12.10 -22.82
CA GLY A 189 5.01 13.52 -23.09
C GLY A 189 4.86 14.38 -21.84
N TYR A 190 5.29 13.92 -20.66
CA TYR A 190 5.34 14.72 -19.43
C TYR A 190 6.70 15.41 -19.28
N THR A 191 6.76 16.56 -18.60
CA THR A 191 8.04 17.11 -18.15
C THR A 191 8.48 16.44 -16.84
N LYS A 192 9.77 16.56 -16.50
CA LYS A 192 10.30 16.06 -15.23
C LYS A 192 9.56 16.66 -14.02
N GLU A 193 9.33 17.96 -14.04
CA GLU A 193 8.63 18.70 -12.97
C GLU A 193 7.18 18.19 -12.80
N GLU A 194 6.52 17.89 -13.91
CA GLU A 194 5.17 17.30 -13.89
C GLU A 194 5.17 15.91 -13.27
N VAL A 195 6.13 15.04 -13.63
CA VAL A 195 6.27 13.70 -13.04
C VAL A 195 6.55 13.80 -11.55
N ILE A 196 7.47 14.68 -11.12
CA ILE A 196 7.76 14.91 -9.71
C ILE A 196 6.50 15.39 -8.97
N LYS A 197 5.73 16.32 -9.53
CA LYS A 197 4.47 16.78 -8.93
C LYS A 197 3.43 15.66 -8.83
N MET A 198 3.30 14.85 -9.87
CA MET A 198 2.37 13.71 -9.90
C MET A 198 2.73 12.68 -8.84
N THR A 199 4.00 12.30 -8.73
CA THR A 199 4.48 11.32 -7.76
C THR A 199 4.42 11.80 -6.32
N LYS A 200 4.52 13.11 -6.06
CA LYS A 200 4.24 13.70 -4.74
C LYS A 200 2.78 13.52 -4.31
N SER A 201 1.84 13.67 -5.24
CA SER A 201 0.41 13.51 -4.96
C SER A 201 -0.05 12.06 -4.99
N LEU A 202 0.57 11.21 -5.81
CA LEU A 202 0.29 9.78 -5.95
C LEU A 202 1.59 8.97 -6.01
N PRO A 203 2.28 8.73 -4.88
CA PRO A 203 3.54 7.98 -4.86
C PRO A 203 3.43 6.54 -5.39
N SER A 204 2.22 5.96 -5.38
CA SER A 204 1.96 4.63 -5.94
C SER A 204 2.22 4.53 -7.46
N ILE A 205 2.37 5.64 -8.17
CA ILE A 205 2.81 5.66 -9.58
C ILE A 205 4.12 4.88 -9.76
N TYR A 206 5.04 4.94 -8.79
CA TYR A 206 6.28 4.18 -8.84
C TYR A 206 6.09 2.66 -8.89
N SER A 207 4.97 2.15 -8.39
CA SER A 207 4.62 0.72 -8.40
C SER A 207 3.86 0.30 -9.66
N LEU A 208 3.40 1.23 -10.51
CA LEU A 208 2.73 0.91 -11.76
C LEU A 208 3.76 0.51 -12.83
N SER A 209 3.44 -0.48 -13.66
CA SER A 209 4.25 -0.75 -14.85
C SER A 209 4.05 0.36 -15.89
N ILE A 210 5.06 0.61 -16.74
CA ILE A 210 4.92 1.61 -17.82
C ILE A 210 3.85 1.16 -18.83
N GLU A 211 3.70 -0.15 -19.02
CA GLU A 211 2.65 -0.74 -19.85
C GLU A 211 1.27 -0.42 -19.32
N SER A 212 1.07 -0.52 -18.00
CA SER A 212 -0.22 -0.15 -17.36
C SER A 212 -0.53 1.34 -17.54
N ILE A 213 0.48 2.20 -17.48
CA ILE A 213 0.31 3.64 -17.73
C ILE A 213 -0.07 3.88 -19.19
N LYS A 214 0.62 3.23 -20.15
CA LYS A 214 0.30 3.31 -21.59
C LYS A 214 -1.10 2.81 -21.87
N GLN A 215 -1.46 1.63 -21.36
CA GLN A 215 -2.80 1.07 -21.52
C GLN A 215 -3.90 1.98 -20.97
N LYS A 216 -3.63 2.70 -19.87
CA LYS A 216 -4.55 3.71 -19.36
C LYS A 216 -4.72 4.87 -20.34
N ILE A 217 -3.63 5.39 -20.88
CA ILE A 217 -3.66 6.48 -21.87
C ILE A 217 -4.45 6.03 -23.11
N ASP A 218 -4.12 4.87 -23.67
CA ASP A 218 -4.79 4.32 -24.85
C ASP A 218 -6.28 4.06 -24.59
N GLY A 219 -6.62 3.51 -23.42
CA GLY A 219 -8.00 3.31 -23.01
C GLY A 219 -8.80 4.61 -22.91
N MET A 220 -8.19 5.67 -22.38
CA MET A 220 -8.84 6.99 -22.35
C MET A 220 -8.99 7.58 -23.76
N ILE A 221 -8.01 7.38 -24.65
CA ILE A 221 -8.13 7.80 -26.05
C ILE A 221 -9.32 7.08 -26.70
N ALA A 222 -9.49 5.78 -26.45
CA ALA A 222 -10.64 5.00 -26.95
C ALA A 222 -12.01 5.48 -26.38
N LEU A 223 -12.03 6.15 -25.23
CA LEU A 223 -13.24 6.78 -24.69
C LEU A 223 -13.58 8.10 -25.40
N GLY A 224 -12.63 8.71 -26.13
CA GLY A 224 -12.86 9.94 -26.92
C GLY A 224 -11.97 11.14 -26.51
N TYR A 225 -10.92 10.93 -25.72
CA TYR A 225 -9.93 11.97 -25.38
C TYR A 225 -8.78 11.95 -26.38
N THR A 226 -8.12 13.11 -26.58
CA THR A 226 -6.81 13.12 -27.24
C THR A 226 -5.70 12.78 -26.24
N LYS A 227 -4.53 12.39 -26.72
CA LYS A 227 -3.37 12.13 -25.87
C LYS A 227 -3.01 13.32 -24.99
N GLU A 228 -3.01 14.52 -25.56
CA GLU A 228 -2.71 15.78 -24.86
C GLU A 228 -3.73 16.05 -23.76
N GLU A 229 -5.01 15.75 -24.01
CA GLU A 229 -6.07 15.89 -23.00
C GLU A 229 -5.86 14.90 -21.85
N VAL A 230 -5.54 13.64 -22.15
CA VAL A 230 -5.23 12.63 -21.13
C VAL A 230 -4.03 13.08 -20.27
N ILE A 231 -2.95 13.55 -20.90
CA ILE A 231 -1.78 14.07 -20.18
C ILE A 231 -2.19 15.23 -19.26
N LYS A 232 -2.98 16.17 -19.76
CA LYS A 232 -3.46 17.33 -18.97
C LYS A 232 -4.32 16.87 -17.78
N MET A 233 -5.24 15.93 -18.00
CA MET A 233 -6.11 15.40 -16.94
C MET A 233 -5.31 14.66 -15.86
N THR A 234 -4.38 13.80 -16.25
CA THR A 234 -3.57 13.01 -15.32
C THR A 234 -2.53 13.84 -14.55
N LYS A 235 -2.02 14.94 -15.13
CA LYS A 235 -1.21 15.93 -14.39
C LYS A 235 -2.00 16.61 -13.29
N THR A 236 -3.27 16.92 -13.57
CA THR A 236 -4.17 17.59 -12.61
C THR A 236 -4.66 16.63 -11.54
N LEU A 237 -5.03 15.42 -11.94
CA LEU A 237 -5.55 14.37 -11.06
C LEU A 237 -4.85 13.02 -11.33
N PRO A 238 -3.64 12.78 -10.81
CA PRO A 238 -2.92 11.51 -11.02
C PRO A 238 -3.71 10.27 -10.56
N ALA A 239 -4.65 10.43 -9.62
CA ALA A 239 -5.51 9.35 -9.14
C ALA A 239 -6.33 8.67 -10.27
N ILE A 240 -6.48 9.30 -11.43
CA ILE A 240 -7.08 8.68 -12.64
C ILE A 240 -6.38 7.37 -13.00
N TYR A 241 -5.06 7.25 -12.76
CA TYR A 241 -4.35 5.99 -13.03
C TYR A 241 -4.85 4.81 -12.19
N GLY A 242 -5.49 5.05 -11.05
CA GLY A 242 -6.13 4.04 -10.21
C GLY A 242 -7.54 3.61 -10.68
N LEU A 243 -8.18 4.36 -11.56
CA LEU A 243 -9.52 4.01 -12.07
C LEU A 243 -9.42 2.97 -13.20
N SER A 244 -10.35 2.02 -13.28
CA SER A 244 -10.43 1.14 -14.46
C SER A 244 -11.04 1.88 -15.64
N ILE A 245 -10.66 1.53 -16.87
CA ILE A 245 -11.28 2.10 -18.09
C ILE A 245 -12.77 1.74 -18.15
N GLU A 246 -13.12 0.56 -17.67
CA GLU A 246 -14.52 0.13 -17.61
C GLU A 246 -15.35 1.00 -16.67
N ASN A 247 -14.83 1.30 -15.47
CA ASN A 247 -15.50 2.23 -14.54
C ASN A 247 -15.62 3.64 -15.12
N MET A 248 -14.63 4.10 -15.88
CA MET A 248 -14.69 5.38 -16.57
C MET A 248 -15.77 5.37 -17.67
N ARG A 249 -15.86 4.28 -18.46
CA ARG A 249 -16.89 4.10 -19.48
C ARG A 249 -18.27 4.11 -18.84
N GLN A 250 -18.48 3.29 -17.82
CA GLN A 250 -19.75 3.22 -17.10
C GLN A 250 -20.15 4.60 -16.55
N LYS A 251 -19.20 5.34 -15.97
CA LYS A 251 -19.48 6.70 -15.48
C LYS A 251 -19.93 7.65 -16.61
N ILE A 252 -19.32 7.57 -17.78
CA ILE A 252 -19.74 8.36 -18.95
C ILE A 252 -21.17 7.98 -19.33
N GLU A 253 -21.50 6.69 -19.43
CA GLU A 253 -22.85 6.20 -19.75
C GLU A 253 -23.89 6.62 -18.70
N ASP A 254 -23.54 6.52 -17.42
CA ASP A 254 -24.40 6.96 -16.33
C ASP A 254 -24.74 8.45 -16.45
N ILE A 255 -23.73 9.29 -16.74
CA ILE A 255 -23.96 10.75 -16.88
C ILE A 255 -24.78 11.03 -18.15
N ILE A 256 -24.58 10.29 -19.25
CA ILE A 256 -25.42 10.38 -20.43
C ILE A 256 -26.88 10.07 -20.08
N SER A 257 -27.14 9.08 -19.23
CA SER A 257 -28.50 8.74 -18.78
C SER A 257 -29.21 9.87 -18.02
N LEU A 258 -28.45 10.82 -17.47
CA LEU A 258 -29.00 12.02 -16.84
C LEU A 258 -29.47 13.08 -17.86
N GLY A 259 -29.11 12.93 -19.16
CA GLY A 259 -29.53 13.81 -20.24
C GLY A 259 -28.41 14.60 -20.93
N TYR A 260 -27.14 14.32 -20.58
CA TYR A 260 -25.98 14.92 -21.27
C TYR A 260 -25.63 14.12 -22.54
N THR A 261 -25.07 14.80 -23.54
CA THR A 261 -24.46 14.08 -24.67
C THR A 261 -23.07 13.56 -24.30
N LYS A 262 -22.56 12.56 -25.05
CA LYS A 262 -21.19 12.05 -24.84
C LYS A 262 -20.15 13.16 -24.95
N GLU A 263 -20.28 14.04 -25.93
CA GLU A 263 -19.36 15.16 -26.17
C GLU A 263 -19.36 16.13 -24.98
N GLU A 264 -20.54 16.39 -24.38
CA GLU A 264 -20.66 17.22 -23.17
C GLU A 264 -19.97 16.57 -21.98
N VAL A 265 -20.19 15.25 -21.77
CA VAL A 265 -19.53 14.51 -20.68
C VAL A 265 -18.00 14.52 -20.85
N ILE A 266 -17.49 14.26 -22.05
CA ILE A 266 -16.06 14.33 -22.36
C ILE A 266 -15.52 15.72 -22.08
N LYS A 267 -16.24 16.79 -22.48
CA LYS A 267 -15.84 18.18 -22.20
C LYS A 267 -15.81 18.48 -20.71
N MET A 268 -16.82 18.07 -19.97
CA MET A 268 -16.92 18.27 -18.52
C MET A 268 -15.77 17.59 -17.78
N THR A 269 -15.51 16.32 -18.11
CA THR A 269 -14.45 15.52 -17.45
C THR A 269 -13.04 16.00 -17.81
N LYS A 270 -12.81 16.61 -18.97
CA LYS A 270 -11.56 17.29 -19.30
C LYS A 270 -11.29 18.49 -18.39
N ILE A 271 -12.34 19.26 -18.09
CA ILE A 271 -12.24 20.44 -17.23
C ILE A 271 -12.11 20.04 -15.76
N LEU A 272 -12.94 19.07 -15.32
CA LEU A 272 -13.01 18.59 -13.95
C LEU A 272 -12.91 17.05 -13.89
N PRO A 273 -11.70 16.46 -13.95
CA PRO A 273 -11.52 15.01 -13.94
C PRO A 273 -12.05 14.32 -12.68
N SER A 274 -12.23 15.04 -11.58
CA SER A 274 -12.81 14.51 -10.34
C SER A 274 -14.28 14.06 -10.48
N ILE A 275 -14.96 14.43 -11.57
CA ILE A 275 -16.32 13.94 -11.89
C ILE A 275 -16.37 12.42 -11.89
N TYR A 276 -15.31 11.74 -12.29
CA TYR A 276 -15.23 10.28 -12.24
C TYR A 276 -15.41 9.68 -10.83
N GLY A 277 -15.14 10.45 -9.79
CA GLY A 277 -15.32 10.05 -8.39
C GLY A 277 -16.69 10.43 -7.79
N TYR A 278 -17.53 11.18 -8.50
CA TYR A 278 -18.82 11.60 -7.95
C TYR A 278 -19.85 10.47 -8.02
N SER A 279 -20.73 10.40 -6.99
CA SER A 279 -21.88 9.49 -7.01
C SER A 279 -22.89 9.95 -8.08
N ILE A 280 -23.37 9.01 -8.90
CA ILE A 280 -24.39 9.31 -9.90
C ILE A 280 -25.74 9.63 -9.25
N GLU A 281 -26.03 9.00 -8.11
CA GLU A 281 -27.23 9.27 -7.31
C GLU A 281 -27.22 10.70 -6.80
N ASN A 282 -26.08 11.18 -6.28
CA ASN A 282 -25.94 12.56 -5.82
C ASN A 282 -26.07 13.56 -6.98
N MET A 283 -25.53 13.22 -8.16
CA MET A 283 -25.71 14.07 -9.36
C MET A 283 -27.18 14.13 -9.76
N ARG A 284 -27.87 12.99 -9.78
CA ARG A 284 -29.31 12.90 -10.09
C ARG A 284 -30.12 13.74 -9.09
N GLN A 285 -29.88 13.54 -7.80
CA GLN A 285 -30.61 14.27 -6.76
C GLN A 285 -30.42 15.79 -6.88
N LYS A 286 -29.21 16.27 -7.13
CA LYS A 286 -28.97 17.70 -7.37
C LYS A 286 -29.72 18.25 -8.59
N ILE A 287 -29.83 17.47 -9.68
CA ILE A 287 -30.62 17.85 -10.84
C ILE A 287 -32.10 17.94 -10.45
N GLU A 288 -32.63 16.96 -9.76
CA GLU A 288 -34.03 16.93 -9.29
C GLU A 288 -34.34 18.09 -8.31
N ASP A 289 -33.41 18.37 -7.37
CA ASP A 289 -33.54 19.50 -6.45
C ASP A 289 -33.65 20.83 -7.20
N ILE A 290 -32.82 21.04 -8.23
CA ILE A 290 -32.86 22.29 -9.03
C ILE A 290 -34.16 22.35 -9.85
N ILE A 291 -34.63 21.23 -10.40
CA ILE A 291 -35.92 21.15 -11.11
C ILE A 291 -37.05 21.52 -10.15
N SER A 292 -37.00 21.10 -8.90
CA SER A 292 -38.02 21.45 -7.89
C SER A 292 -38.11 22.93 -7.58
N LEU A 293 -37.06 23.71 -7.90
CA LEU A 293 -37.03 25.18 -7.80
C LEU A 293 -37.66 25.86 -9.01
N GLY A 294 -38.18 25.10 -10.00
CA GLY A 294 -38.90 25.63 -11.18
C GLY A 294 -38.09 25.67 -12.47
N TYR A 295 -36.88 25.10 -12.48
CA TYR A 295 -36.10 24.98 -13.71
C TYR A 295 -36.52 23.74 -14.51
N THR A 296 -36.44 23.82 -15.83
CA THR A 296 -36.56 22.61 -16.66
C THR A 296 -35.28 21.78 -16.63
N LYS A 297 -35.37 20.50 -16.96
CA LYS A 297 -34.22 19.61 -17.03
C LYS A 297 -33.17 20.12 -18.04
N GLU A 298 -33.62 20.64 -19.18
CA GLU A 298 -32.78 21.21 -20.23
C GLU A 298 -32.01 22.44 -19.73
N GLU A 299 -32.67 23.29 -18.95
CA GLU A 299 -32.00 24.45 -18.34
C GLU A 299 -30.93 24.03 -17.35
N VAL A 300 -31.24 23.05 -16.48
CA VAL A 300 -30.26 22.51 -15.52
C VAL A 300 -29.04 21.91 -16.23
N ILE A 301 -29.24 21.08 -17.27
CA ILE A 301 -28.14 20.53 -18.07
C ILE A 301 -27.35 21.64 -18.75
N LYS A 302 -28.01 22.65 -19.31
CA LYS A 302 -27.34 23.79 -19.93
C LYS A 302 -26.48 24.59 -18.95
N MET A 303 -26.96 24.78 -17.72
CA MET A 303 -26.22 25.47 -16.65
C MET A 303 -24.99 24.68 -16.21
N THR A 304 -25.14 23.36 -16.00
CA THR A 304 -24.12 22.51 -15.39
C THR A 304 -23.03 22.05 -16.38
N LYS A 305 -23.31 21.93 -17.67
CA LYS A 305 -22.31 21.53 -18.68
C LYS A 305 -21.20 22.54 -18.90
N GLY A 306 -21.42 23.82 -18.55
CA GLY A 306 -20.44 24.89 -18.65
C GLY A 306 -19.59 25.10 -17.39
N LEU A 307 -20.12 24.74 -16.24
CA LEU A 307 -19.48 24.86 -14.91
C LEU A 307 -19.72 23.56 -14.15
N PRO A 308 -18.94 22.50 -14.40
CA PRO A 308 -19.13 21.18 -13.75
C PRO A 308 -18.67 21.16 -12.28
N THR A 309 -18.75 22.26 -11.55
CA THR A 309 -18.36 22.39 -10.14
C THR A 309 -19.53 22.19 -9.20
#